data_26a527e955a90007feb037cbb9b80296
#
_entry.id   26a527e955a90007feb037cbb9b80296
#
_cell.length_a   1.000
_cell.length_b   1.000
_cell.length_c   1.000
_cell.angle_alpha   90.00
_cell.angle_beta   90.00
_cell.angle_gamma   90.00
#
_symmetry.space_group_name_H-M   'P 1'
#
loop_
_entity.id
_entity.type
_entity.pdbx_description
1 polymer ?
#
loop_
_entity_poly.entity_id
_entity_poly.type
_entity_poly.pdbx_seq_one_letter_code
_entity_poly.pdbx_strand_id
1 'polypeptide(L)'
;MYIGSLAVGAVALTFMIPSLVSAAEVTPQSPPNRIVGTTGSLWLGFAVSPSRRVFKSEPQQGEIGARNIAKKECETTTLHTCSVIAVPEGTDVSAVGCTYRGRSNSFLGGSAVNTQTQIALGKAKEKGFPESACVQFYTE
;
A
#
# COMPACT_ATOMS: atom_id res chain seq x y z
N MET A 1 -17.32 6.28 -65.19
CA MET A 1 -17.50 6.84 -63.84
C MET A 1 -17.26 5.74 -62.82
N TYR A 2 -16.10 5.66 -62.29
CA TYR A 2 -15.76 4.68 -61.26
C TYR A 2 -15.50 5.44 -59.99
N ILE A 3 -16.35 5.23 -59.01
CA ILE A 3 -16.17 5.73 -57.67
C ILE A 3 -15.35 4.69 -56.95
N GLY A 4 -14.06 4.95 -56.80
CA GLY A 4 -13.19 4.12 -55.99
C GLY A 4 -13.57 4.24 -54.50
N SER A 5 -14.12 3.19 -53.97
CA SER A 5 -14.26 3.07 -52.52
C SER A 5 -12.89 2.95 -51.90
N LEU A 6 -12.39 4.00 -51.30
CA LEU A 6 -11.31 3.95 -50.38
C LEU A 6 -11.80 3.31 -49.07
N ALA A 7 -11.55 2.04 -48.91
CA ALA A 7 -11.70 1.40 -47.64
C ALA A 7 -10.56 1.91 -46.73
N VAL A 8 -10.89 2.87 -45.89
CA VAL A 8 -10.00 3.26 -44.78
C VAL A 8 -10.06 2.14 -43.78
N GLY A 9 -9.06 1.26 -43.82
CA GLY A 9 -8.85 0.28 -42.80
C GLY A 9 -8.53 1.00 -41.50
N ALA A 10 -9.50 0.99 -40.56
CA ALA A 10 -9.23 1.42 -39.21
C ALA A 10 -8.21 0.44 -38.61
N VAL A 11 -6.97 0.87 -38.54
CA VAL A 11 -5.99 0.16 -37.72
C VAL A 11 -6.37 0.42 -36.28
N ALA A 12 -7.05 -0.54 -35.69
CA ALA A 12 -7.22 -0.53 -34.24
C ALA A 12 -5.85 -0.76 -33.61
N LEU A 13 -5.19 0.32 -33.23
CA LEU A 13 -4.05 0.27 -32.35
C LEU A 13 -4.57 -0.18 -30.98
N THR A 14 -4.57 -1.47 -30.76
CA THR A 14 -4.70 -2.03 -29.42
C THR A 14 -3.42 -1.68 -28.69
N PHE A 15 -3.44 -0.58 -27.97
CA PHE A 15 -2.44 -0.34 -26.95
C PHE A 15 -2.64 -1.40 -25.87
N MET A 16 -1.89 -2.47 -25.93
CA MET A 16 -1.69 -3.32 -24.79
C MET A 16 -0.89 -2.48 -23.79
N ILE A 17 -1.59 -1.77 -22.93
CA ILE A 17 -0.97 -1.20 -21.75
C ILE A 17 -0.56 -2.40 -20.92
N PRO A 18 0.75 -2.68 -20.75
CA PRO A 18 1.14 -3.71 -19.82
C PRO A 18 0.50 -3.31 -18.49
N SER A 19 -0.23 -4.22 -17.86
CA SER A 19 -0.76 -4.00 -16.53
C SER A 19 0.43 -3.79 -15.61
N LEU A 20 0.78 -2.52 -15.44
CA LEU A 20 1.74 -2.11 -14.44
C LEU A 20 1.11 -2.45 -13.10
N VAL A 21 1.76 -3.36 -12.39
CA VAL A 21 1.37 -3.66 -11.02
C VAL A 21 1.63 -2.41 -10.22
N SER A 22 0.56 -1.67 -9.93
CA SER A 22 0.62 -0.41 -9.19
C SER A 22 -0.01 -0.55 -7.81
N ALA A 23 0.41 0.31 -6.90
CA ALA A 23 -0.26 0.47 -5.63
C ALA A 23 -1.44 1.44 -5.80
N ALA A 24 -2.58 1.11 -5.22
CA ALA A 24 -3.73 1.99 -5.13
C ALA A 24 -3.76 2.68 -3.77
N GLU A 25 -4.17 3.94 -3.77
CA GLU A 25 -4.42 4.66 -2.53
C GLU A 25 -5.68 4.12 -1.86
N VAL A 26 -5.60 3.87 -0.56
CA VAL A 26 -6.75 3.48 0.27
C VAL A 26 -6.96 4.52 1.36
N THR A 27 -8.21 4.72 1.79
CA THR A 27 -8.53 5.66 2.85
C THR A 27 -8.19 5.07 4.21
N PRO A 28 -7.36 5.73 5.04
CA PRO A 28 -7.15 5.31 6.41
C PRO A 28 -8.46 5.37 7.18
N GLN A 29 -8.76 4.34 7.94
CA GLN A 29 -10.00 4.27 8.73
C GLN A 29 -9.71 4.24 10.21
N SER A 30 -10.69 4.70 11.00
CA SER A 30 -10.71 4.47 12.44
C SER A 30 -10.94 2.98 12.74
N PRO A 31 -10.54 2.49 13.94
CA PRO A 31 -10.67 1.06 14.27
C PRO A 31 -12.04 0.47 13.90
N PRO A 32 -12.04 -0.81 13.48
CA PRO A 32 -10.91 -1.69 13.47
C PRO A 32 -10.05 -1.52 12.21
N ASN A 33 -8.82 -1.05 12.40
CA ASN A 33 -7.83 -0.95 11.32
C ASN A 33 -6.95 -2.19 11.37
N ARG A 34 -7.38 -3.23 10.73
CA ARG A 34 -6.59 -4.45 10.65
C ARG A 34 -6.31 -4.81 9.21
N ILE A 35 -5.22 -5.50 9.02
CA ILE A 35 -4.85 -6.08 7.73
C ILE A 35 -5.53 -7.45 7.66
N VAL A 36 -6.47 -7.58 6.75
CA VAL A 36 -7.15 -8.85 6.48
C VAL A 36 -6.90 -9.19 5.03
N GLY A 37 -6.43 -10.39 4.77
CA GLY A 37 -6.18 -10.89 3.43
C GLY A 37 -6.76 -12.28 3.22
N THR A 38 -6.67 -12.77 2.01
CA THR A 38 -7.00 -14.15 1.67
C THR A 38 -5.79 -15.05 1.89
N THR A 39 -6.03 -16.31 2.24
CA THR A 39 -4.96 -17.28 2.46
C THR A 39 -4.18 -17.56 1.17
N GLY A 40 -2.85 -17.45 1.23
CA GLY A 40 -1.97 -17.70 0.10
C GLY A 40 -0.51 -17.46 0.41
N SER A 41 0.36 -17.71 -0.58
CA SER A 41 1.79 -17.44 -0.52
C SER A 41 2.17 -16.05 -1.03
N LEU A 42 1.19 -15.21 -1.32
CA LEU A 42 1.37 -13.87 -1.84
C LEU A 42 1.55 -12.85 -0.71
N TRP A 43 2.15 -11.73 -1.05
CA TRP A 43 2.42 -10.63 -0.13
C TRP A 43 1.72 -9.35 -0.56
N LEU A 44 1.24 -8.61 0.41
CA LEU A 44 0.65 -7.27 0.24
C LEU A 44 1.59 -6.24 0.86
N GLY A 45 1.93 -5.22 0.08
CA GLY A 45 2.70 -4.08 0.57
C GLY A 45 1.80 -2.91 0.90
N PHE A 46 2.14 -2.19 1.95
CA PHE A 46 1.48 -0.95 2.36
C PHE A 46 2.50 0.13 2.60
N ALA A 47 2.19 1.34 2.18
CA ALA A 47 3.02 2.51 2.44
C ALA A 47 2.16 3.66 2.91
N VAL A 48 2.67 4.43 3.85
CA VAL A 48 2.00 5.61 4.40
C VAL A 48 2.89 6.82 4.27
N SER A 49 2.34 7.89 3.72
CA SER A 49 3.01 9.19 3.65
C SER A 49 2.84 10.00 4.95
N PRO A 50 3.68 11.04 5.16
CA PRO A 50 3.50 11.98 6.27
C PRO A 50 2.13 12.68 6.26
N SER A 51 1.52 12.82 5.09
CA SER A 51 0.18 13.39 4.92
C SER A 51 -0.95 12.38 5.18
N ARG A 52 -0.63 11.21 5.72
CA ARG A 52 -1.57 10.14 6.08
C ARG A 52 -2.28 9.48 4.90
N ARG A 53 -1.69 9.54 3.71
CA ARG A 53 -2.18 8.78 2.56
C ARG A 53 -1.60 7.38 2.59
N VAL A 54 -2.44 6.39 2.40
CA VAL A 54 -2.08 4.97 2.43
C VAL A 54 -2.16 4.38 1.02
N PHE A 55 -1.12 3.65 0.64
CA PHE A 55 -1.03 2.96 -0.64
C PHE A 55 -0.89 1.46 -0.39
N LYS A 56 -1.59 0.68 -1.18
CA LYS A 56 -1.61 -0.78 -1.11
C LYS A 56 -1.17 -1.37 -2.44
N SER A 57 -0.20 -2.27 -2.42
CA SER A 57 0.20 -3.00 -3.63
C SER A 57 -0.83 -4.08 -4.00
N GLU A 58 -0.85 -4.44 -5.27
CA GLU A 58 -1.44 -5.70 -5.68
C GLU A 58 -0.65 -6.87 -5.05
N PRO A 59 -1.28 -8.06 -4.88
CA PRO A 59 -0.58 -9.22 -4.36
C PRO A 59 0.67 -9.56 -5.16
N GLN A 60 1.77 -9.79 -4.46
CA GLN A 60 3.08 -10.08 -5.03
C GLN A 60 3.62 -11.41 -4.54
N GLN A 61 4.49 -12.03 -5.34
CA GLN A 61 5.14 -13.30 -5.01
C GLN A 61 6.14 -13.18 -3.86
N GLY A 62 6.63 -12.00 -3.55
CA GLY A 62 7.64 -11.79 -2.52
C GLY A 62 7.41 -10.55 -1.68
N GLU A 63 7.88 -10.61 -0.44
CA GLU A 63 7.81 -9.50 0.51
C GLU A 63 8.47 -8.23 -0.04
N ILE A 64 9.69 -8.36 -0.57
CA ILE A 64 10.46 -7.22 -1.09
C ILE A 64 9.75 -6.56 -2.26
N GLY A 65 9.19 -7.34 -3.17
CA GLY A 65 8.44 -6.82 -4.31
C GLY A 65 7.20 -6.03 -3.87
N ALA A 66 6.43 -6.57 -2.93
CA ALA A 66 5.25 -5.92 -2.38
C ALA A 66 5.61 -4.58 -1.70
N ARG A 67 6.65 -4.57 -0.89
CA ARG A 67 7.14 -3.35 -0.21
C ARG A 67 7.58 -2.30 -1.22
N ASN A 68 8.37 -2.69 -2.20
CA ASN A 68 8.93 -1.76 -3.18
C ASN A 68 7.85 -1.11 -4.05
N ILE A 69 6.83 -1.85 -4.43
CA ILE A 69 5.72 -1.32 -5.22
C ILE A 69 4.93 -0.28 -4.43
N ALA A 70 4.52 -0.62 -3.21
CA ALA A 70 3.78 0.30 -2.36
C ALA A 70 4.61 1.57 -2.04
N LYS A 71 5.88 1.38 -1.72
CA LYS A 71 6.81 2.49 -1.43
C LYS A 71 6.97 3.42 -2.62
N LYS A 72 7.25 2.86 -3.79
CA LYS A 72 7.45 3.64 -5.02
C LYS A 72 6.23 4.48 -5.36
N GLU A 73 5.05 3.89 -5.31
CA GLU A 73 3.81 4.61 -5.61
C GLU A 73 3.56 5.73 -4.60
N CYS A 74 3.74 5.46 -3.32
CA CYS A 74 3.60 6.45 -2.27
C CYS A 74 4.58 7.60 -2.43
N GLU A 75 5.86 7.32 -2.58
CA GLU A 75 6.90 8.34 -2.69
C GLU A 75 6.82 9.14 -3.99
N THR A 76 6.44 8.50 -5.09
CA THR A 76 6.25 9.17 -6.38
C THR A 76 5.03 10.09 -6.37
N THR A 77 3.94 9.65 -5.75
CA THR A 77 2.68 10.40 -5.71
C THR A 77 2.73 11.54 -4.70
N THR A 78 3.33 11.32 -3.53
CA THR A 78 3.34 12.29 -2.44
C THR A 78 4.60 13.15 -2.38
N LEU A 79 5.67 12.75 -3.07
CA LEU A 79 6.99 13.39 -3.04
C LEU A 79 7.60 13.45 -1.63
N HIS A 80 7.23 12.50 -0.77
CA HIS A 80 7.73 12.38 0.60
C HIS A 80 8.21 10.95 0.85
N THR A 81 9.11 10.80 1.81
CA THR A 81 9.50 9.47 2.30
C THR A 81 8.32 8.81 2.99
N CYS A 82 7.99 7.59 2.58
CA CYS A 82 6.88 6.83 3.14
C CYS A 82 7.38 5.71 4.04
N SER A 83 6.61 5.42 5.10
CA SER A 83 6.82 4.21 5.87
C SER A 83 6.18 3.03 5.17
N VAL A 84 6.84 1.89 5.21
CA VAL A 84 6.47 0.72 4.41
C VAL A 84 6.44 -0.55 5.25
N ILE A 85 5.45 -1.38 4.96
CA ILE A 85 5.30 -2.70 5.54
C ILE A 85 4.84 -3.68 4.46
N ALA A 86 5.18 -4.94 4.60
CA ALA A 86 4.55 -6.00 3.82
C ALA A 86 4.11 -7.13 4.75
N VAL A 87 2.99 -7.73 4.42
CA VAL A 87 2.42 -8.85 5.15
C VAL A 87 2.00 -9.94 4.17
N PRO A 88 2.07 -11.22 4.58
CA PRO A 88 1.51 -12.29 3.77
C PRO A 88 0.00 -12.07 3.57
N GLU A 89 -0.48 -12.32 2.36
CA GLU A 89 -1.90 -12.34 2.08
C GLU A 89 -2.58 -13.40 2.98
N GLY A 90 -3.70 -13.05 3.59
CA GLY A 90 -4.37 -13.92 4.56
C GLY A 90 -3.94 -13.68 6.01
N THR A 91 -3.02 -12.77 6.24
CA THR A 91 -2.60 -12.41 7.60
C THR A 91 -3.53 -11.35 8.18
N ASP A 92 -4.03 -11.62 9.36
CA ASP A 92 -4.84 -10.67 10.13
C ASP A 92 -3.97 -10.01 11.19
N VAL A 93 -3.47 -8.82 10.88
CA VAL A 93 -2.59 -8.07 11.79
C VAL A 93 -2.98 -6.59 11.82
N SER A 94 -2.71 -5.95 12.94
CA SER A 94 -2.72 -4.50 13.05
C SER A 94 -1.33 -3.94 12.81
N ALA A 95 -1.27 -2.83 12.12
CA ALA A 95 -0.01 -2.16 11.82
C ALA A 95 -0.16 -0.65 11.82
N VAL A 96 0.91 0.04 12.13
CA VAL A 96 1.01 1.49 12.02
C VAL A 96 2.22 1.87 11.18
N GLY A 97 2.07 2.88 10.36
CA GLY A 97 3.14 3.53 9.65
C GLY A 97 3.37 4.91 10.22
N CYS A 98 4.60 5.20 10.60
CA CYS A 98 4.96 6.44 11.26
C CYS A 98 6.00 7.19 10.45
N THR A 99 5.82 8.50 10.34
CA THR A 99 6.81 9.41 9.74
C THR A 99 6.99 10.60 10.66
N TYR A 100 8.21 10.82 11.09
CA TYR A 100 8.54 11.90 12.02
C TYR A 100 9.99 12.36 11.84
N ARG A 101 10.15 13.66 11.64
CA ARG A 101 11.48 14.30 11.47
C ARG A 101 12.35 13.62 10.40
N GLY A 102 11.77 13.35 9.23
CA GLY A 102 12.47 12.73 8.11
C GLY A 102 12.73 11.23 8.24
N ARG A 103 12.31 10.60 9.33
CA ARG A 103 12.39 9.15 9.52
C ARG A 103 11.03 8.51 9.29
N SER A 104 11.01 7.37 8.64
CA SER A 104 9.82 6.58 8.43
C SER A 104 10.06 5.15 8.88
N ASN A 105 9.07 4.57 9.56
CA ASN A 105 9.11 3.18 9.96
C ASN A 105 7.69 2.64 10.14
N SER A 106 7.57 1.32 10.13
CA SER A 106 6.31 0.62 10.33
C SER A 106 6.43 -0.38 11.46
N PHE A 107 5.35 -0.53 12.21
CA PHE A 107 5.31 -1.39 13.40
C PHE A 107 4.10 -2.30 13.33
N LEU A 108 4.33 -3.57 13.61
CA LEU A 108 3.29 -4.60 13.66
C LEU A 108 2.84 -4.85 15.09
N GLY A 109 1.55 -4.92 15.29
CA GLY A 109 0.96 -5.32 16.56
C GLY A 109 0.65 -6.81 16.61
N GLY A 110 -0.15 -7.32 15.70
CA GLY A 110 -0.64 -8.69 15.67
C GLY A 110 -2.13 -8.77 15.35
N SER A 111 -2.79 -9.85 15.67
CA SER A 111 -4.08 -10.21 15.08
C SER A 111 -5.34 -9.67 15.77
N ALA A 112 -5.29 -9.21 17.00
CA ALA A 112 -6.47 -8.67 17.67
C ALA A 112 -6.55 -7.14 17.52
N VAL A 113 -7.60 -6.66 16.91
CA VAL A 113 -7.66 -5.30 16.36
C VAL A 113 -7.28 -4.17 17.31
N ASN A 114 -7.95 -4.02 18.42
CA ASN A 114 -7.69 -2.85 19.30
C ASN A 114 -6.41 -2.99 20.11
N THR A 115 -6.20 -4.14 20.72
CA THR A 115 -5.03 -4.39 21.56
C THR A 115 -3.75 -4.34 20.73
N GLN A 116 -3.79 -4.87 19.52
CA GLN A 116 -2.63 -4.96 18.66
C GLN A 116 -2.23 -3.61 18.07
N THR A 117 -3.19 -2.72 17.81
CA THR A 117 -2.88 -1.34 17.42
C THR A 117 -2.15 -0.61 18.53
N GLN A 118 -2.57 -0.77 19.78
CA GLN A 118 -1.88 -0.18 20.93
C GLN A 118 -0.46 -0.73 21.11
N ILE A 119 -0.26 -2.01 20.83
CA ILE A 119 1.08 -2.63 20.83
C ILE A 119 1.95 -2.00 19.74
N ALA A 120 1.43 -1.85 18.51
CA ALA A 120 2.15 -1.22 17.42
C ALA A 120 2.52 0.24 17.74
N LEU A 121 1.60 1.00 18.30
CA LEU A 121 1.83 2.39 18.74
C LEU A 121 2.86 2.45 19.88
N GLY A 122 2.83 1.51 20.81
CA GLY A 122 3.81 1.40 21.89
C GLY A 122 5.22 1.16 21.35
N LYS A 123 5.36 0.26 20.38
CA LYS A 123 6.63 0.03 19.69
C LYS A 123 7.14 1.28 18.96
N ALA A 124 6.24 1.99 18.30
CA ALA A 124 6.57 3.24 17.62
C ALA A 124 7.08 4.29 18.61
N LYS A 125 6.41 4.44 19.74
CA LYS A 125 6.79 5.36 20.82
C LYS A 125 8.18 5.04 21.37
N GLU A 126 8.49 3.76 21.60
CA GLU A 126 9.82 3.32 22.02
C GLU A 126 10.92 3.69 21.04
N LYS A 127 10.59 3.78 19.74
CA LYS A 127 11.51 4.20 18.68
C LYS A 127 11.50 5.71 18.41
N GLY A 128 10.82 6.50 19.22
CA GLY A 128 10.82 7.95 19.14
C GLY A 128 9.78 8.53 18.17
N PHE A 129 8.76 7.76 17.80
CA PHE A 129 7.64 8.25 16.99
C PHE A 129 6.45 8.59 17.88
N PRO A 130 5.99 9.86 17.92
CA PRO A 130 4.78 10.20 18.63
C PRO A 130 3.55 9.58 17.95
N GLU A 131 2.53 9.28 18.70
CA GLU A 131 1.30 8.69 18.17
C GLU A 131 0.69 9.52 17.04
N SER A 132 0.75 10.85 17.14
CA SER A 132 0.26 11.77 16.12
C SER A 132 0.98 11.65 14.77
N ALA A 133 2.17 11.07 14.76
CA ALA A 133 2.95 10.83 13.54
C ALA A 133 2.65 9.48 12.89
N CYS A 134 1.76 8.70 13.46
CA CYS A 134 1.44 7.35 13.04
C CYS A 134 0.04 7.26 12.40
N VAL A 135 -0.06 6.44 11.37
CA VAL A 135 -1.32 6.12 10.69
C VAL A 135 -1.50 4.61 10.70
N GLN A 136 -2.71 4.17 11.00
CA GLN A 136 -3.04 2.76 10.99
C GLN A 136 -3.23 2.25 9.56
N PHE A 137 -2.64 1.12 9.28
CA PHE A 137 -2.92 0.35 8.07
C PHE A 137 -4.05 -0.62 8.30
N TYR A 138 -4.82 -0.86 7.26
CA TYR A 138 -5.79 -1.94 7.25
C TYR A 138 -5.98 -2.44 5.82
N THR A 139 -6.49 -3.63 5.68
CA THR A 139 -7.04 -4.13 4.43
C THR A 139 -8.46 -4.62 4.65
N GLU A 140 -9.22 -4.53 3.64
CA GLU A 140 -10.49 -5.21 3.53
C GLU A 140 -10.31 -6.56 2.82
#